data_f99297357cda494ad6992f0076c14e0a
#
_entry.id   f99297357cda494ad6992f0076c14e0a
#
_cell.length_a   1.000
_cell.length_b   1.000
_cell.length_c   1.000
_cell.angle_alpha   90.00
_cell.angle_beta   90.00
_cell.angle_gamma   90.00
#
_symmetry.space_group_name_H-M   'P 1'
#
loop_
_entity.id
_entity.type
_entity.pdbx_description
1 polymer ?
#
loop_
_entity_poly.entity_id
_entity_poly.type
_entity_poly.pdbx_seq_one_letter_code
_entity_poly.pdbx_strand_id
1 'polypeptide(L)'
;SLQPGMTVCDPACGSGIFLVLAYRRLIELELAATGNRTGRLDPTRLKEILLESIYGVERQRDACNVTMFSLILTLLHYVKPPELHANEKFKFPALLNNRIFCDDFFNPQLALPVPKRGFDVIAGNPPWIELKPETKGEAHARKWIAGEKTTKVKGNRVADAFAVKAGRLLGDEGVAGLLLPA
;
A
#
# COMPACT_ATOMS: atom_id res chain seq x y z
N SER A 1 7.49 -8.21 13.19
CA SER A 1 8.37 -7.32 12.41
C SER A 1 8.30 -7.71 10.94
N LEU A 2 8.45 -6.73 10.03
CA LEU A 2 8.47 -6.97 8.58
C LEU A 2 9.61 -7.94 8.21
N GLN A 3 9.36 -8.85 7.25
CA GLN A 3 10.32 -9.86 6.77
C GLN A 3 10.37 -9.83 5.23
N PRO A 4 11.44 -10.36 4.58
CA PRO A 4 11.50 -10.50 3.14
C PRO A 4 10.29 -11.28 2.59
N GLY A 5 9.73 -10.82 1.48
CA GLY A 5 8.59 -11.46 0.83
C GLY A 5 7.21 -11.15 1.43
N MET A 6 7.14 -10.41 2.54
CA MET A 6 5.86 -9.94 3.09
C MET A 6 5.20 -8.89 2.19
N THR A 7 3.88 -8.91 2.19
CA THR A 7 3.03 -7.96 1.46
C THR A 7 2.57 -6.83 2.38
N VAL A 8 2.65 -5.60 1.88
CA VAL A 8 2.26 -4.38 2.60
C VAL A 8 1.22 -3.62 1.79
N CYS A 9 0.10 -3.28 2.42
CA CYS A 9 -0.94 -2.46 1.82
C CYS A 9 -1.18 -1.19 2.64
N ASP A 10 -1.25 -0.05 1.95
CA ASP A 10 -1.76 1.20 2.52
C ASP A 10 -3.10 1.54 1.83
N PRO A 11 -4.23 1.44 2.56
CA PRO A 11 -5.56 1.63 1.99
C PRO A 11 -5.93 3.11 1.74
N ALA A 12 -5.09 4.06 2.18
CA ALA A 12 -5.24 5.50 1.98
C ALA A 12 -3.87 6.15 1.80
N CYS A 13 -3.11 5.71 0.79
CA CYS A 13 -1.66 5.92 0.73
C CYS A 13 -1.22 7.37 0.50
N GLY A 14 -2.10 8.27 0.08
CA GLY A 14 -1.77 9.68 -0.15
C GLY A 14 -0.56 9.83 -1.08
N SER A 15 0.50 10.47 -0.60
CA SER A 15 1.78 10.60 -1.31
C SER A 15 2.71 9.39 -1.17
N GLY A 16 2.30 8.32 -0.50
CA GLY A 16 2.98 7.04 -0.44
C GLY A 16 4.07 6.90 0.62
N ILE A 17 4.11 7.75 1.63
CA ILE A 17 5.21 7.73 2.62
C ILE A 17 5.37 6.37 3.31
N PHE A 18 4.26 5.74 3.75
CA PHE A 18 4.32 4.42 4.39
C PHE A 18 4.80 3.34 3.41
N LEU A 19 4.35 3.39 2.15
CA LEU A 19 4.77 2.45 1.12
C LEU A 19 6.24 2.60 0.74
N VAL A 20 6.76 3.83 0.67
CA VAL A 20 8.18 4.11 0.44
C VAL A 20 9.03 3.56 1.59
N LEU A 21 8.63 3.78 2.84
CA LEU A 21 9.34 3.26 4.01
C LEU A 21 9.30 1.73 4.06
N ALA A 22 8.14 1.12 3.76
CA ALA A 22 7.99 -0.32 3.69
C ALA A 22 8.88 -0.92 2.59
N TYR A 23 8.89 -0.33 1.40
CA TYR A 23 9.71 -0.80 0.29
C TYR A 23 11.21 -0.71 0.62
N ARG A 24 11.68 0.40 1.18
CA ARG A 24 13.06 0.53 1.67
C ARG A 24 13.41 -0.56 2.68
N ARG A 25 12.51 -0.78 3.64
CA ARG A 25 12.74 -1.79 4.68
C ARG A 25 12.82 -3.20 4.11
N LEU A 26 11.97 -3.54 3.13
CA LEU A 26 12.03 -4.83 2.45
C LEU A 26 13.34 -5.03 1.68
N ILE A 27 13.83 -4.00 1.00
CA ILE A 27 15.14 -4.02 0.32
C ILE A 27 16.27 -4.27 1.33
N GLU A 28 16.29 -3.55 2.47
CA GLU A 28 17.30 -3.73 3.52
C GLU A 28 17.29 -5.15 4.09
N LEU A 29 16.09 -5.70 4.32
CA LEU A 29 15.94 -7.06 4.83
C LEU A 29 16.40 -8.12 3.82
N GLU A 30 16.11 -7.92 2.55
CA GLU A 30 16.60 -8.78 1.46
C GLU A 30 18.13 -8.75 1.37
N LEU A 31 18.72 -7.56 1.43
CA LEU A 31 20.19 -7.40 1.46
C LEU A 31 20.82 -8.13 2.65
N ALA A 32 20.20 -8.02 3.83
CA ALA A 32 20.68 -8.70 5.04
C ALA A 32 20.56 -10.23 4.92
N ALA A 33 19.42 -10.70 4.39
CA ALA A 33 19.15 -12.14 4.23
C ALA A 33 20.07 -12.81 3.20
N THR A 34 20.44 -12.10 2.14
CA THR A 34 21.33 -12.61 1.09
C THR A 34 22.81 -12.49 1.44
N GLY A 35 23.17 -11.90 2.58
CA GLY A 35 24.55 -11.62 2.96
C GLY A 35 25.26 -10.64 2.01
N ASN A 36 24.50 -9.88 1.25
CA ASN A 36 25.04 -8.98 0.23
C ASN A 36 25.71 -7.76 0.87
N ARG A 37 27.06 -7.80 0.91
CA ARG A 37 27.87 -6.72 1.49
C ARG A 37 28.01 -5.50 0.58
N THR A 38 27.57 -5.57 -0.67
CA THR A 38 27.65 -4.41 -1.61
C THR A 38 26.60 -3.35 -1.31
N GLY A 39 25.58 -3.67 -0.52
CA GLY A 39 24.45 -2.79 -0.23
C GLY A 39 23.52 -2.57 -1.41
N ARG A 40 23.52 -3.49 -2.42
CA ARG A 40 22.78 -3.33 -3.69
C ARG A 40 22.18 -4.64 -4.13
N LEU A 41 21.01 -4.53 -4.73
CA LEU A 41 20.33 -5.61 -5.43
C LEU A 41 20.33 -5.33 -6.93
N ASP A 42 20.19 -6.39 -7.71
CA ASP A 42 19.92 -6.27 -9.13
C ASP A 42 18.65 -5.46 -9.39
N PRO A 43 18.60 -4.59 -10.41
CA PRO A 43 17.41 -3.81 -10.74
C PRO A 43 16.15 -4.66 -10.93
N THR A 44 16.29 -5.86 -11.48
CA THR A 44 15.18 -6.80 -11.65
C THR A 44 14.63 -7.25 -10.29
N ARG A 45 15.53 -7.59 -9.35
CA ARG A 45 15.11 -7.99 -7.99
C ARG A 45 14.43 -6.85 -7.23
N LEU A 46 14.93 -5.63 -7.34
CA LEU A 46 14.27 -4.44 -6.78
C LEU A 46 12.86 -4.27 -7.33
N LYS A 47 12.69 -4.41 -8.65
CA LYS A 47 11.39 -4.38 -9.30
C LYS A 47 10.47 -5.50 -8.83
N GLU A 48 10.97 -6.71 -8.65
CA GLU A 48 10.20 -7.84 -8.12
C GLU A 48 9.69 -7.55 -6.71
N ILE A 49 10.56 -7.12 -5.78
CA ILE A 49 10.15 -6.75 -4.41
C ILE A 49 9.03 -5.69 -4.45
N LEU A 50 9.17 -4.66 -5.31
CA LEU A 50 8.14 -3.64 -5.46
C LEU A 50 6.81 -4.22 -5.94
N LEU A 51 6.86 -5.08 -6.97
CA LEU A 51 5.65 -5.65 -7.57
C LEU A 51 5.01 -6.77 -6.73
N GLU A 52 5.77 -7.49 -5.94
CA GLU A 52 5.27 -8.58 -5.12
C GLU A 52 4.72 -8.11 -3.78
N SER A 53 5.34 -7.05 -3.21
CA SER A 53 5.13 -6.69 -1.82
C SER A 53 4.33 -5.40 -1.59
N ILE A 54 4.30 -4.44 -2.51
CA ILE A 54 3.77 -3.10 -2.24
C ILE A 54 2.43 -2.88 -2.92
N TYR A 55 1.42 -2.47 -2.12
CA TYR A 55 0.06 -2.20 -2.59
C TYR A 55 -0.46 -0.92 -1.95
N GLY A 56 -1.13 -0.07 -2.73
CA GLY A 56 -1.72 1.17 -2.25
C GLY A 56 -3.05 1.48 -2.91
N VAL A 57 -3.94 2.09 -2.15
CA VAL A 57 -5.20 2.64 -2.65
C VAL A 57 -5.23 4.12 -2.31
N GLU A 58 -5.54 4.97 -3.27
CA GLU A 58 -5.68 6.41 -3.08
C GLU A 58 -6.74 6.96 -4.05
N ARG A 59 -7.60 7.80 -3.55
CA ARG A 59 -8.72 8.34 -4.31
C ARG A 59 -8.32 9.48 -5.24
N GLN A 60 -7.31 10.25 -4.84
CA GLN A 60 -6.83 11.40 -5.60
C GLN A 60 -5.77 10.99 -6.62
N ARG A 61 -6.03 11.27 -7.90
CA ARG A 61 -5.14 10.91 -9.00
C ARG A 61 -3.74 11.49 -8.87
N ASP A 62 -3.66 12.75 -8.44
CA ASP A 62 -2.36 13.41 -8.29
C ASP A 62 -1.53 12.78 -7.15
N ALA A 63 -2.18 12.41 -6.05
CA ALA A 63 -1.52 11.70 -4.97
C ALA A 63 -1.04 10.30 -5.42
N CYS A 64 -1.85 9.56 -6.20
CA CYS A 64 -1.40 8.31 -6.84
C CYS A 64 -0.15 8.52 -7.69
N ASN A 65 -0.11 9.58 -8.50
CA ASN A 65 1.05 9.89 -9.34
C ASN A 65 2.29 10.17 -8.49
N VAL A 66 2.15 10.94 -7.40
CA VAL A 66 3.25 11.20 -6.45
C VAL A 66 3.74 9.92 -5.80
N THR A 67 2.83 9.06 -5.36
CA THR A 67 3.17 7.74 -4.77
C THR A 67 3.98 6.89 -5.77
N MET A 68 3.49 6.74 -6.99
CA MET A 68 4.18 5.95 -8.01
C MET A 68 5.57 6.51 -8.32
N PHE A 69 5.68 7.84 -8.46
CA PHE A 69 6.95 8.51 -8.69
C PHE A 69 7.93 8.29 -7.53
N SER A 70 7.46 8.43 -6.28
CA SER A 70 8.28 8.22 -5.09
C SER A 70 8.79 6.77 -4.97
N LEU A 71 7.98 5.78 -5.34
CA LEU A 71 8.39 4.37 -5.37
C LEU A 71 9.45 4.11 -6.45
N ILE A 72 9.29 4.70 -7.65
CA ILE A 72 10.29 4.60 -8.72
C ILE A 72 11.60 5.29 -8.32
N LEU A 73 11.53 6.48 -7.71
CA LEU A 73 12.72 7.15 -7.17
C LEU A 73 13.41 6.33 -6.10
N THR A 74 12.63 5.65 -5.25
CA THR A 74 13.18 4.75 -4.24
C THR A 74 13.92 3.58 -4.89
N LEU A 75 13.36 2.96 -5.92
CA LEU A 75 14.05 1.93 -6.70
C LEU A 75 15.37 2.47 -7.27
N LEU A 76 15.33 3.63 -7.92
CA LEU A 76 16.51 4.27 -8.54
C LEU A 76 17.61 4.59 -7.52
N HIS A 77 17.26 4.87 -6.27
CA HIS A 77 18.24 5.12 -5.20
C HIS A 77 19.18 3.93 -4.96
N TYR A 78 18.73 2.71 -5.22
CA TYR A 78 19.49 1.48 -5.01
C TYR A 78 20.19 0.96 -6.28
N VAL A 79 20.08 1.65 -7.41
CA VAL A 79 20.65 1.25 -8.72
C VAL A 79 21.69 2.27 -9.17
N LYS A 80 22.78 1.81 -9.80
CA LYS A 80 23.72 2.70 -10.49
C LYS A 80 23.24 2.97 -11.92
N PRO A 81 23.38 4.21 -12.44
CA PRO A 81 23.03 4.50 -13.83
C PRO A 81 23.66 3.55 -14.85
N PRO A 82 24.94 3.14 -14.74
CA PRO A 82 25.52 2.16 -15.66
C PRO A 82 24.82 0.80 -15.67
N GLU A 83 24.27 0.36 -14.53
CA GLU A 83 23.55 -0.92 -14.43
C GLU A 83 22.22 -0.89 -15.18
N LEU A 84 21.55 0.27 -15.20
CA LEU A 84 20.34 0.46 -16.01
C LEU A 84 20.65 0.49 -17.51
N HIS A 85 21.75 1.15 -17.92
CA HIS A 85 22.16 1.20 -19.31
C HIS A 85 22.68 -0.14 -19.83
N ALA A 86 23.33 -0.92 -18.99
CA ALA A 86 23.82 -2.26 -19.34
C ALA A 86 22.66 -3.27 -19.51
N ASN A 87 21.51 -3.02 -18.89
CA ASN A 87 20.33 -3.89 -18.99
C ASN A 87 19.28 -3.28 -19.94
N GLU A 88 19.52 -3.40 -21.25
CA GLU A 88 18.62 -2.91 -22.30
C GLU A 88 17.18 -3.45 -22.19
N LYS A 89 16.97 -4.57 -21.49
CA LYS A 89 15.66 -5.20 -21.27
C LYS A 89 14.94 -4.67 -20.02
N PHE A 90 15.65 -3.92 -19.15
CA PHE A 90 15.01 -3.38 -17.95
C PHE A 90 13.99 -2.29 -18.33
N LYS A 91 12.76 -2.51 -17.88
CA LYS A 91 11.68 -1.52 -17.98
C LYS A 91 11.12 -1.25 -16.60
N PHE A 92 10.92 0.03 -16.29
CA PHE A 92 10.23 0.41 -15.06
C PHE A 92 8.85 -0.23 -14.97
N PRO A 93 8.42 -0.67 -13.79
CA PRO A 93 7.10 -1.27 -13.63
C PRO A 93 5.99 -0.25 -13.86
N ALA A 94 4.94 -0.67 -14.56
CA ALA A 94 3.67 0.05 -14.56
C ALA A 94 2.97 -0.21 -13.21
N LEU A 95 2.87 0.81 -12.36
CA LEU A 95 2.31 0.67 -11.01
C LEU A 95 0.82 0.97 -10.95
N LEU A 96 0.32 1.88 -11.81
CA LEU A 96 -1.09 2.24 -11.84
C LEU A 96 -1.97 1.04 -12.17
N ASN A 97 -3.03 0.83 -11.40
CA ASN A 97 -3.97 -0.28 -11.50
C ASN A 97 -3.31 -1.66 -11.47
N ASN A 98 -2.09 -1.72 -10.99
CA ASN A 98 -1.34 -2.95 -10.78
C ASN A 98 -0.91 -3.08 -9.31
N ARG A 99 -0.39 -1.99 -8.74
CA ARG A 99 0.03 -1.90 -7.32
C ARG A 99 -0.52 -0.66 -6.62
N ILE A 100 -0.72 0.43 -7.35
CA ILE A 100 -1.34 1.66 -6.87
C ILE A 100 -2.68 1.83 -7.58
N PHE A 101 -3.75 1.79 -6.81
CA PHE A 101 -5.13 1.83 -7.29
C PHE A 101 -5.71 3.22 -7.03
N CYS A 102 -6.06 3.93 -8.12
CA CYS A 102 -6.68 5.25 -8.03
C CYS A 102 -8.20 5.08 -7.90
N ASP A 103 -8.66 4.75 -6.70
CA ASP A 103 -10.06 4.47 -6.42
C ASP A 103 -10.40 4.71 -4.93
N ASP A 104 -11.68 4.68 -4.61
CA ASP A 104 -12.16 4.68 -3.23
C ASP A 104 -11.99 3.28 -2.62
N PHE A 105 -11.36 3.22 -1.45
CA PHE A 105 -11.15 1.95 -0.75
C PHE A 105 -12.46 1.19 -0.49
N PHE A 106 -13.57 1.90 -0.32
CA PHE A 106 -14.89 1.29 -0.10
C PHE A 106 -15.67 1.00 -1.39
N ASN A 107 -15.12 1.36 -2.57
CA ASN A 107 -15.76 0.99 -3.82
C ASN A 107 -15.87 -0.54 -3.93
N PRO A 108 -17.08 -1.10 -4.12
CA PRO A 108 -17.26 -2.54 -4.28
C PRO A 108 -16.63 -3.10 -5.56
N GLN A 109 -16.31 -2.24 -6.53
CA GLN A 109 -15.68 -2.61 -7.79
C GLN A 109 -14.15 -2.43 -7.76
N LEU A 110 -13.59 -2.00 -6.62
CA LEU A 110 -12.14 -1.89 -6.47
C LEU A 110 -11.46 -3.25 -6.72
N ALA A 111 -10.67 -3.32 -7.78
CA ALA A 111 -9.94 -4.53 -8.20
C ALA A 111 -8.60 -4.68 -7.46
N LEU A 112 -8.58 -4.47 -6.13
CA LEU A 112 -7.37 -4.66 -5.33
C LEU A 112 -7.01 -6.16 -5.29
N PRO A 113 -5.83 -6.58 -5.77
CA PRO A 113 -5.44 -7.98 -5.80
C PRO A 113 -4.96 -8.43 -4.41
N VAL A 114 -5.91 -8.75 -3.55
CA VAL A 114 -5.60 -9.28 -2.21
C VAL A 114 -4.91 -10.63 -2.34
N PRO A 115 -3.74 -10.83 -1.71
CA PRO A 115 -3.07 -12.12 -1.69
C PRO A 115 -4.00 -13.22 -1.14
N LYS A 116 -3.84 -14.46 -1.60
CA LYS A 116 -4.69 -15.58 -1.16
C LYS A 116 -4.71 -15.80 0.36
N ARG A 117 -3.62 -15.45 1.04
CA ARG A 117 -3.48 -15.54 2.50
C ARG A 117 -3.86 -14.23 3.22
N GLY A 118 -4.35 -13.22 2.50
CA GLY A 118 -4.48 -11.86 2.99
C GLY A 118 -3.16 -11.09 2.94
N PHE A 119 -3.17 -9.83 3.34
CA PHE A 119 -1.96 -9.02 3.50
C PHE A 119 -1.24 -9.35 4.80
N ASP A 120 0.10 -9.34 4.78
CA ASP A 120 0.91 -9.53 5.99
C ASP A 120 0.92 -8.26 6.85
N VAL A 121 0.93 -7.09 6.21
CA VAL A 121 0.91 -5.79 6.89
C VAL A 121 -0.06 -4.84 6.20
N ILE A 122 -0.90 -4.18 6.97
CA ILE A 122 -1.67 -3.02 6.52
C ILE A 122 -1.27 -1.84 7.39
N ALA A 123 -0.74 -0.77 6.77
CA ALA A 123 -0.29 0.42 7.48
C ALA A 123 -0.73 1.68 6.73
N GLY A 124 -1.18 2.70 7.46
CA GLY A 124 -1.61 3.93 6.82
C GLY A 124 -2.20 4.95 7.79
N ASN A 125 -2.56 6.10 7.24
CA ASN A 125 -3.25 7.18 7.94
C ASN A 125 -4.57 7.48 7.20
N PRO A 126 -5.65 6.72 7.49
CA PRO A 126 -6.93 6.93 6.84
C PRO A 126 -7.54 8.30 7.16
N PRO A 127 -8.45 8.83 6.31
CA PRO A 127 -9.04 10.14 6.53
C PRO A 127 -9.90 10.18 7.80
N TRP A 128 -9.69 11.20 8.63
CA TRP A 128 -10.41 11.41 9.89
C TRP A 128 -11.71 12.19 9.67
N ILE A 129 -12.64 11.56 8.96
CA ILE A 129 -13.93 12.15 8.60
C ILE A 129 -15.04 11.51 9.42
N GLU A 130 -15.91 12.32 10.00
CA GLU A 130 -17.17 11.90 10.59
C GLU A 130 -18.31 12.05 9.55
N LEU A 131 -19.05 10.97 9.35
CA LEU A 131 -20.17 10.96 8.39
C LEU A 131 -21.41 11.59 9.00
N LYS A 132 -21.56 12.91 8.87
CA LYS A 132 -22.78 13.63 9.18
C LYS A 132 -23.71 13.64 7.95
N PRO A 133 -25.01 13.92 8.11
CA PRO A 133 -25.94 13.98 6.96
C PRO A 133 -25.45 14.90 5.81
N GLU A 134 -24.83 16.01 6.15
CA GLU A 134 -24.29 17.00 5.22
C GLU A 134 -22.92 16.65 4.61
N THR A 135 -22.21 15.65 5.13
CA THR A 135 -20.88 15.25 4.61
C THR A 135 -21.02 14.73 3.18
N LYS A 136 -20.37 15.40 2.23
CA LYS A 136 -20.36 15.02 0.81
C LYS A 136 -19.16 14.13 0.48
N GLY A 137 -19.25 13.38 -0.61
CA GLY A 137 -18.11 12.69 -1.20
C GLY A 137 -17.79 11.32 -0.59
N GLU A 138 -18.53 10.86 0.42
CA GLU A 138 -18.25 9.59 1.14
C GLU A 138 -19.34 8.52 0.91
N ALA A 139 -19.92 8.48 -0.30
CA ALA A 139 -21.04 7.58 -0.60
C ALA A 139 -20.71 6.11 -0.44
N HIS A 140 -19.53 5.68 -0.87
CA HIS A 140 -19.06 4.29 -0.75
C HIS A 140 -18.85 3.89 0.71
N ALA A 141 -18.19 4.74 1.51
CA ALA A 141 -18.00 4.50 2.94
C ALA A 141 -19.34 4.41 3.69
N ARG A 142 -20.29 5.33 3.42
CA ARG A 142 -21.66 5.26 4.00
C ARG A 142 -22.35 3.95 3.69
N LYS A 143 -22.37 3.58 2.40
CA LYS A 143 -23.02 2.33 1.96
C LYS A 143 -22.35 1.11 2.60
N TRP A 144 -21.02 1.12 2.69
CA TRP A 144 -20.28 0.03 3.32
C TRP A 144 -20.59 -0.08 4.82
N ILE A 145 -20.55 1.05 5.57
CA ILE A 145 -20.87 1.09 7.01
C ILE A 145 -22.31 0.64 7.26
N ALA A 146 -23.28 1.09 6.45
CA ALA A 146 -24.68 0.69 6.57
C ALA A 146 -24.90 -0.80 6.30
N GLY A 147 -24.09 -1.42 5.43
CA GLY A 147 -24.12 -2.84 5.13
C GLY A 147 -23.36 -3.72 6.13
N GLU A 148 -22.55 -3.11 7.00
CA GLU A 148 -21.72 -3.82 7.96
C GLU A 148 -22.56 -4.34 9.13
N LYS A 149 -22.63 -5.68 9.28
CA LYS A 149 -23.48 -6.34 10.28
C LYS A 149 -22.68 -7.00 11.41
N THR A 150 -21.40 -7.28 11.19
CA THR A 150 -20.58 -8.09 12.11
C THR A 150 -19.80 -7.24 13.11
N THR A 151 -19.39 -6.04 12.70
CA THR A 151 -18.59 -5.15 13.55
C THR A 151 -19.19 -3.76 13.54
N LYS A 152 -19.62 -3.28 14.70
CA LYS A 152 -20.20 -1.95 14.82
C LYS A 152 -19.12 -0.89 14.66
N VAL A 153 -19.20 -0.12 13.56
CA VAL A 153 -18.39 1.07 13.37
C VAL A 153 -18.91 2.18 14.29
N LYS A 154 -18.12 2.60 15.26
CA LYS A 154 -18.51 3.63 16.22
C LYS A 154 -18.58 5.00 15.53
N GLY A 155 -19.62 5.79 15.86
CA GLY A 155 -19.67 7.23 15.51
C GLY A 155 -19.68 7.57 14.03
N ASN A 156 -20.00 6.62 13.13
CA ASN A 156 -19.94 6.87 11.68
C ASN A 156 -18.58 7.46 11.21
N ARG A 157 -17.49 7.13 11.87
CA ARG A 157 -16.15 7.60 11.52
C ARG A 157 -15.58 6.78 10.37
N VAL A 158 -15.14 7.44 9.32
CA VAL A 158 -14.54 6.80 8.14
C VAL A 158 -13.26 6.04 8.54
N ALA A 159 -12.42 6.61 9.40
CA ALA A 159 -11.19 5.96 9.88
C ALA A 159 -11.46 4.62 10.58
N ASP A 160 -12.52 4.53 11.41
CA ASP A 160 -12.92 3.27 12.05
C ASP A 160 -13.39 2.23 11.02
N ALA A 161 -14.11 2.68 9.99
CA ALA A 161 -14.50 1.81 8.88
C ALA A 161 -13.29 1.27 8.10
N PHE A 162 -12.25 2.11 7.90
CA PHE A 162 -10.96 1.66 7.33
C PHE A 162 -10.34 0.56 8.18
N ALA A 163 -10.30 0.73 9.51
CA ALA A 163 -9.73 -0.27 10.42
C ALA A 163 -10.48 -1.61 10.34
N VAL A 164 -11.82 -1.57 10.33
CA VAL A 164 -12.65 -2.79 10.22
C VAL A 164 -12.45 -3.47 8.86
N LYS A 165 -12.47 -2.71 7.76
CA LYS A 165 -12.28 -3.27 6.43
C LYS A 165 -10.85 -3.80 6.24
N ALA A 166 -9.84 -3.07 6.70
CA ALA A 166 -8.44 -3.49 6.68
C ALA A 166 -8.25 -4.82 7.42
N GLY A 167 -8.84 -4.96 8.61
CA GLY A 167 -8.79 -6.22 9.38
C GLY A 167 -9.30 -7.44 8.61
N ARG A 168 -10.22 -7.26 7.65
CA ARG A 168 -10.74 -8.36 6.80
C ARG A 168 -9.83 -8.71 5.63
N LEU A 169 -8.88 -7.85 5.32
CA LEU A 169 -7.91 -8.06 4.24
C LEU A 169 -6.59 -8.62 4.77
N LEU A 170 -6.42 -8.69 6.09
CA LEU A 170 -5.25 -9.31 6.72
C LEU A 170 -5.28 -10.83 6.59
N GLY A 171 -4.11 -11.42 6.47
CA GLY A 171 -3.91 -12.84 6.68
C GLY A 171 -4.01 -13.22 8.17
N ASP A 172 -4.03 -14.52 8.46
CA ASP A 172 -4.21 -15.04 9.83
C ASP A 172 -3.14 -14.51 10.82
N GLU A 173 -1.91 -14.29 10.36
CA GLU A 173 -0.81 -13.70 11.14
C GLU A 173 -0.53 -12.23 10.77
N GLY A 174 -1.40 -11.64 9.97
CA GLY A 174 -1.26 -10.27 9.48
C GLY A 174 -1.46 -9.23 10.59
N VAL A 175 -0.79 -8.09 10.46
CA VAL A 175 -0.87 -6.99 11.42
C VAL A 175 -1.32 -5.70 10.76
N ALA A 176 -2.16 -4.92 11.45
CA ALA A 176 -2.54 -3.58 11.03
C ALA A 176 -1.96 -2.52 11.96
N GLY A 177 -1.40 -1.45 11.35
CA GLY A 177 -0.94 -0.24 12.03
C GLY A 177 -1.56 0.99 11.38
N LEU A 178 -2.74 1.41 11.86
CA LEU A 178 -3.45 2.59 11.34
C LEU A 178 -3.43 3.72 12.36
N LEU A 179 -3.18 4.95 11.89
CA LEU A 179 -3.32 6.15 12.70
C LEU A 179 -4.80 6.51 12.79
N LEU A 180 -5.39 6.38 13.98
CA LEU A 180 -6.80 6.65 14.21
C LEU A 180 -6.97 7.85 15.15
N PRO A 181 -8.06 8.63 15.01
CA PRO A 181 -8.39 9.68 15.98
C PRO A 181 -8.68 9.06 17.35
N ALA A 182 -8.31 9.79 18.41
CA ALA A 182 -8.57 9.42 19.79
C ALA A 182 -10.06 9.41 20.14
#